data_f2ce6ff693c64f44e07e45718e059acc
#
_entry.id   f2ce6ff693c64f44e07e45718e059acc
#
_cell.length_a   1.000
_cell.length_b   1.000
_cell.length_c   1.000
_cell.angle_alpha   90.00
_cell.angle_beta   90.00
_cell.angle_gamma   90.00
#
_symmetry.space_group_name_H-M   'P 1'
#
loop_
_entity.id
_entity.type
_entity.pdbx_description
1 polymer ?
#
loop_
_entity_poly.entity_id
_entity_poly.type
_entity_poly.pdbx_seq_one_letter_code
_entity_poly.pdbx_strand_id
1 'polypeptide(L)'
;FIFLREKLVDNPKQISNLVKNISGIIIGFISVPLGIGGGSLMVPFMRTFGYDIRKSIGTAAAVGFLIAVSGTITMITGGKIVDNVNSPFSFGYINLLGFMVFVPVTMITARLGAKAVYKIDKKILSKIFGTFLIIVSLRSFIEYLSIN
;
A
#
# COMPACT_ATOMS: atom_id res chain seq x y z
N PHE A 1 9.38 11.02 13.36
CA PHE A 1 8.10 10.79 14.05
C PHE A 1 7.83 9.30 14.27
N ILE A 2 8.00 8.45 13.28
CA ILE A 2 7.81 6.98 13.38
C ILE A 2 8.83 6.34 14.34
N PHE A 3 10.06 6.86 14.39
CA PHE A 3 11.13 6.36 15.26
C PHE A 3 11.03 6.82 16.73
N LEU A 4 10.39 7.97 17.00
CA LEU A 4 10.40 8.59 18.34
C LEU A 4 9.27 8.13 19.25
N ARG A 5 8.21 7.53 18.71
CA ARG A 5 7.00 7.18 19.48
C ARG A 5 6.89 5.71 19.88
N GLU A 6 8.01 5.04 20.06
CA GLU A 6 8.02 3.63 20.46
C GLU A 6 7.67 3.41 21.95
N LYS A 7 7.65 4.50 22.73
CA LYS A 7 7.43 4.44 24.19
C LYS A 7 5.98 4.55 24.64
N LEU A 8 5.05 4.72 23.74
CA LEU A 8 3.66 4.98 24.10
C LEU A 8 2.75 4.07 23.30
N VAL A 9 2.03 3.33 24.04
CA VAL A 9 0.66 2.89 23.77
C VAL A 9 0.45 1.39 23.84
N ASP A 10 0.27 0.93 25.04
CA ASP A 10 -0.60 -0.24 25.32
C ASP A 10 -2.10 0.13 25.23
N ASN A 11 -2.44 1.39 24.98
CA ASN A 11 -3.81 1.85 24.77
C ASN A 11 -3.91 2.69 23.50
N PRO A 12 -4.33 2.10 22.37
CA PRO A 12 -4.60 2.87 21.17
C PRO A 12 -5.72 3.89 21.48
N LYS A 13 -5.48 5.17 21.20
CA LYS A 13 -6.53 6.18 21.28
C LYS A 13 -7.71 5.73 20.43
N GLN A 14 -8.88 5.60 21.02
CA GLN A 14 -10.09 5.32 20.28
C GLN A 14 -10.35 6.47 19.29
N ILE A 15 -10.13 6.18 18.03
CA ILE A 15 -10.43 7.11 16.95
C ILE A 15 -11.94 7.06 16.74
N SER A 16 -12.59 8.23 16.71
CA SER A 16 -14.01 8.33 16.34
C SER A 16 -14.23 7.65 14.97
N ASN A 17 -15.34 6.96 14.81
CA ASN A 17 -15.70 6.30 13.55
C ASN A 17 -15.72 7.28 12.37
N LEU A 18 -16.07 8.53 12.63
CA LEU A 18 -16.09 9.63 11.66
C LEU A 18 -14.67 9.93 11.15
N VAL A 19 -13.68 10.03 12.03
CA VAL A 19 -12.28 10.24 11.65
C VAL A 19 -11.72 9.04 10.88
N LYS A 20 -12.07 7.81 11.25
CA LYS A 20 -11.68 6.60 10.52
C LYS A 20 -12.20 6.62 9.09
N ASN A 21 -13.48 6.93 8.92
CA ASN A 21 -14.13 6.92 7.60
C ASN A 21 -13.57 8.03 6.70
N ILE A 22 -13.47 9.26 7.21
CA ILE A 22 -12.93 10.40 6.44
C ILE A 22 -11.46 10.13 6.06
N SER A 23 -10.64 9.68 7.00
CA SER A 23 -9.23 9.38 6.72
C SER A 23 -9.08 8.24 5.73
N GLY A 24 -9.93 7.22 5.81
CA GLY A 24 -9.94 6.11 4.86
C GLY A 24 -10.27 6.59 3.44
N ILE A 25 -11.26 7.46 3.28
CA ILE A 25 -11.63 8.06 1.98
C ILE A 25 -10.48 8.91 1.44
N ILE A 26 -9.91 9.79 2.25
CA ILE A 26 -8.79 10.67 1.84
C ILE A 26 -7.57 9.83 1.42
N ILE A 27 -7.18 8.86 2.25
CA ILE A 27 -6.05 7.97 1.95
C ILE A 27 -6.31 7.17 0.68
N GLY A 28 -7.51 6.63 0.50
CA GLY A 28 -7.90 5.89 -0.70
C GLY A 28 -7.85 6.77 -1.95
N PHE A 29 -8.42 7.97 -1.88
CA PHE A 29 -8.46 8.92 -2.98
C PHE A 29 -7.06 9.38 -3.44
N ILE A 30 -6.15 9.59 -2.49
CA ILE A 30 -4.76 9.98 -2.78
C ILE A 30 -3.93 8.78 -3.27
N SER A 31 -4.14 7.60 -2.69
CA SER A 31 -3.32 6.41 -2.96
C SER A 31 -3.56 5.83 -4.35
N VAL A 32 -4.78 5.92 -4.88
CA VAL A 32 -5.15 5.32 -6.17
C VAL A 32 -4.44 6.01 -7.34
N PRO A 33 -4.50 7.36 -7.50
CA PRO A 33 -3.79 8.05 -8.59
C PRO A 33 -2.27 7.93 -8.50
N LEU A 34 -1.73 7.88 -7.28
CA LEU A 34 -0.29 7.73 -7.05
C LEU A 34 0.21 6.29 -7.31
N GLY A 35 -0.68 5.31 -7.46
CA GLY A 35 -0.29 3.91 -7.66
C GLY A 35 0.50 3.29 -6.48
N ILE A 36 0.53 3.98 -5.33
CA ILE A 36 1.38 3.60 -4.20
C ILE A 36 0.74 2.46 -3.37
N GLY A 37 -0.54 2.18 -3.62
CA GLY A 37 -1.33 1.27 -2.78
C GLY A 37 -1.59 1.86 -1.38
N GLY A 38 -2.71 1.52 -0.76
CA GLY A 38 -3.11 2.10 0.54
C GLY A 38 -2.12 1.87 1.70
N GLY A 39 -1.16 0.94 1.54
CA GLY A 39 -0.26 0.52 2.61
C GLY A 39 0.73 1.57 3.08
N SER A 40 1.34 2.30 2.16
CA SER A 40 2.38 3.29 2.49
C SER A 40 1.85 4.49 3.27
N LEU A 41 0.61 4.89 3.04
CA LEU A 41 -0.05 5.97 3.79
C LEU A 41 -0.81 5.46 5.01
N MET A 42 -1.46 4.30 4.92
CA MET A 42 -2.27 3.73 6.00
C MET A 42 -1.42 3.31 7.20
N VAL A 43 -0.24 2.73 6.98
CA VAL A 43 0.63 2.30 8.07
C VAL A 43 1.12 3.47 8.91
N PRO A 44 1.74 4.54 8.35
CA PRO A 44 2.14 5.70 9.17
C PRO A 44 0.94 6.38 9.81
N PHE A 45 -0.20 6.50 9.13
CA PHE A 45 -1.42 7.05 9.70
C PHE A 45 -1.87 6.29 10.95
N MET A 46 -2.00 4.97 10.88
CA MET A 46 -2.37 4.17 12.05
C MET A 46 -1.34 4.26 13.18
N ARG A 47 -0.06 4.36 12.85
CA ARG A 47 1.01 4.52 13.83
C ARG A 47 0.94 5.85 14.58
N THR A 48 0.47 6.94 13.97
CA THR A 48 0.27 8.22 14.68
C THR A 48 -0.77 8.12 15.79
N PHE A 49 -1.76 7.23 15.65
CA PHE A 49 -2.77 6.95 16.67
C PHE A 49 -2.37 5.85 17.66
N GLY A 50 -1.15 5.33 17.56
CA GLY A 50 -0.61 4.37 18.52
C GLY A 50 -0.95 2.90 18.24
N TYR A 51 -1.46 2.58 17.06
CA TYR A 51 -1.69 1.18 16.69
C TYR A 51 -0.38 0.42 16.50
N ASP A 52 -0.39 -0.85 16.87
CA ASP A 52 0.74 -1.76 16.66
C ASP A 52 1.11 -1.87 15.19
N ILE A 53 2.40 -1.93 14.89
CA ILE A 53 2.92 -1.99 13.50
C ILE A 53 2.37 -3.21 12.73
N ARG A 54 2.23 -4.36 13.36
CA ARG A 54 1.69 -5.57 12.73
C ARG A 54 0.22 -5.42 12.39
N LYS A 55 -0.57 -4.83 13.30
CA LYS A 55 -1.98 -4.52 13.04
C LYS A 55 -2.12 -3.49 11.92
N SER A 56 -1.26 -2.48 11.90
CA SER A 56 -1.25 -1.45 10.86
C SER A 56 -0.94 -2.05 9.48
N ILE A 57 0.06 -2.93 9.38
CA ILE A 57 0.41 -3.63 8.14
C ILE A 57 -0.74 -4.55 7.67
N GLY A 58 -1.34 -5.32 8.60
CA GLY A 58 -2.47 -6.20 8.27
C GLY A 58 -3.69 -5.43 7.77
N THR A 59 -4.03 -4.32 8.41
CA THR A 59 -5.13 -3.44 7.97
C THR A 59 -4.84 -2.82 6.61
N ALA A 60 -3.60 -2.34 6.41
CA ALA A 60 -3.17 -1.78 5.14
C ALA A 60 -3.24 -2.80 4.00
N ALA A 61 -2.88 -4.06 4.26
CA ALA A 61 -3.01 -5.14 3.28
C ALA A 61 -4.48 -5.43 2.92
N ALA A 62 -5.39 -5.43 3.91
CA ALA A 62 -6.81 -5.61 3.67
C ALA A 62 -7.41 -4.46 2.82
N VAL A 63 -7.07 -3.22 3.14
CA VAL A 63 -7.47 -2.05 2.34
C VAL A 63 -6.88 -2.12 0.93
N GLY A 64 -5.61 -2.49 0.81
CA GLY A 64 -4.94 -2.69 -0.48
C GLY A 64 -5.62 -3.74 -1.36
N PHE A 65 -6.12 -4.83 -0.76
CA PHE A 65 -6.90 -5.83 -1.47
C PHE A 65 -8.20 -5.25 -2.07
N LEU A 66 -8.95 -4.47 -1.28
CA LEU A 66 -10.19 -3.82 -1.78
C LEU A 66 -9.90 -2.83 -2.91
N ILE A 67 -8.83 -2.04 -2.79
CA ILE A 67 -8.37 -1.13 -3.84
C ILE A 67 -7.97 -1.91 -5.10
N ALA A 68 -7.25 -3.02 -4.96
CA ALA A 68 -6.82 -3.84 -6.09
C ALA A 68 -8.01 -4.45 -6.84
N VAL A 69 -9.01 -4.96 -6.13
CA VAL A 69 -10.24 -5.52 -6.75
C VAL A 69 -10.97 -4.45 -7.54
N SER A 70 -11.24 -3.29 -6.94
CA SER A 70 -11.95 -2.19 -7.63
C SER A 70 -11.13 -1.63 -8.79
N GLY A 71 -9.82 -1.48 -8.64
CA GLY A 71 -8.92 -1.04 -9.71
C GLY A 71 -8.89 -2.02 -10.88
N THR A 72 -8.85 -3.32 -10.60
CA THR A 72 -8.90 -4.37 -11.64
C THR A 72 -10.19 -4.31 -12.44
N ILE A 73 -11.34 -4.16 -11.77
CA ILE A 73 -12.63 -4.01 -12.44
C ILE A 73 -12.62 -2.78 -13.35
N THR A 74 -12.12 -1.64 -12.86
CA THR A 74 -12.04 -0.40 -13.64
C THR A 74 -11.12 -0.56 -14.86
N MET A 75 -9.99 -1.25 -14.74
CA MET A 75 -9.08 -1.49 -15.86
C MET A 75 -9.69 -2.41 -16.92
N ILE A 76 -10.46 -3.42 -16.51
CA ILE A 76 -11.17 -4.30 -17.44
C ILE A 76 -12.26 -3.54 -18.20
N THR A 77 -13.05 -2.76 -17.49
CA THR A 77 -14.18 -2.01 -18.08
C THR A 77 -13.70 -0.82 -18.91
N GLY A 78 -12.69 -0.09 -18.42
CA GLY A 78 -12.13 1.07 -19.12
C GLY A 78 -11.46 0.70 -20.44
N GLY A 79 -10.76 -0.43 -20.50
CA GLY A 79 -10.12 -0.89 -21.73
C GLY A 79 -11.08 -1.33 -22.84
N LYS A 80 -12.37 -1.55 -22.52
CA LYS A 80 -13.42 -1.81 -23.52
C LYS A 80 -13.95 -0.52 -24.17
N ILE A 81 -13.77 0.62 -23.51
CA ILE A 81 -14.29 1.92 -23.98
C ILE A 81 -13.30 2.56 -24.97
N VAL A 82 -12.03 2.21 -24.88
CA VAL A 82 -10.98 2.74 -25.75
C VAL A 82 -10.58 1.66 -26.75
N ASP A 83 -11.20 1.66 -27.92
CA ASP A 83 -11.07 0.64 -28.99
C ASP A 83 -9.65 0.45 -29.57
N ASN A 84 -8.64 1.10 -29.05
CA ASN A 84 -7.28 1.15 -29.61
C ASN A 84 -6.21 0.34 -28.87
N VAL A 85 -6.57 -0.48 -27.87
CA VAL A 85 -5.59 -1.35 -27.21
C VAL A 85 -5.59 -2.75 -27.83
N ASN A 86 -5.19 -2.82 -29.11
CA ASN A 86 -4.98 -4.09 -29.83
C ASN A 86 -3.63 -4.73 -29.45
N SER A 87 -3.45 -5.01 -28.17
CA SER A 87 -2.29 -5.81 -27.76
C SER A 87 -2.70 -7.29 -27.70
N PRO A 88 -2.00 -8.20 -28.38
CA PRO A 88 -2.32 -9.63 -28.31
C PRO A 88 -2.29 -10.10 -26.85
N PHE A 89 -3.27 -10.90 -26.46
CA PHE A 89 -3.45 -11.40 -25.09
C PHE A 89 -3.78 -10.35 -24.03
N SER A 90 -4.42 -9.23 -24.41
CA SER A 90 -4.92 -8.23 -23.45
C SER A 90 -6.43 -8.34 -23.27
N PHE A 91 -6.88 -8.23 -21.99
CA PHE A 91 -8.29 -8.13 -21.65
C PHE A 91 -8.52 -6.76 -20.99
N GLY A 92 -9.06 -5.82 -21.75
CA GLY A 92 -9.05 -4.41 -21.38
C GLY A 92 -7.61 -3.88 -21.35
N TYR A 93 -7.26 -3.17 -20.29
CA TYR A 93 -5.87 -2.70 -20.05
C TYR A 93 -4.97 -3.75 -19.39
N ILE A 94 -5.45 -4.98 -19.14
CA ILE A 94 -4.70 -6.01 -18.45
C ILE A 94 -4.05 -6.96 -19.46
N ASN A 95 -2.73 -7.05 -19.42
CA ASN A 95 -1.98 -8.03 -20.20
C ASN A 95 -1.99 -9.38 -19.48
N LEU A 96 -2.60 -10.40 -20.11
CA LEU A 96 -2.77 -11.73 -19.53
C LEU A 96 -1.43 -12.45 -19.30
N LEU A 97 -0.46 -12.26 -20.19
CA LEU A 97 0.87 -12.87 -20.04
C LEU A 97 1.59 -12.30 -18.81
N GLY A 98 1.56 -10.97 -18.66
CA GLY A 98 2.09 -10.34 -17.47
C GLY A 98 1.39 -10.82 -16.20
N PHE A 99 0.07 -10.92 -16.23
CA PHE A 99 -0.72 -11.42 -15.10
C PHE A 99 -0.32 -12.85 -14.71
N MET A 100 -0.18 -13.78 -15.67
CA MET A 100 0.20 -15.16 -15.41
C MET A 100 1.61 -15.29 -14.78
N VAL A 101 2.52 -14.41 -15.10
CA VAL A 101 3.88 -14.42 -14.52
C VAL A 101 3.91 -13.75 -13.15
N PHE A 102 3.29 -12.57 -13.02
CA PHE A 102 3.37 -11.79 -11.78
C PHE A 102 2.55 -12.37 -10.63
N VAL A 103 1.36 -12.93 -10.90
CA VAL A 103 0.48 -13.41 -9.84
C VAL A 103 1.07 -14.56 -9.03
N PRO A 104 1.60 -15.64 -9.62
CA PRO A 104 2.21 -16.71 -8.82
C PRO A 104 3.39 -16.22 -7.99
N VAL A 105 4.26 -15.39 -8.57
CA VAL A 105 5.42 -14.83 -7.87
C VAL A 105 4.99 -13.97 -6.70
N THR A 106 4.01 -13.09 -6.90
CA THR A 106 3.51 -12.21 -5.83
C THR A 106 2.77 -13.00 -4.75
N MET A 107 2.05 -14.07 -5.08
CA MET A 107 1.39 -14.92 -4.08
C MET A 107 2.41 -15.63 -3.18
N ILE A 108 3.50 -16.13 -3.74
CA ILE A 108 4.57 -16.79 -2.97
C ILE A 108 5.28 -15.76 -2.08
N THR A 109 5.70 -14.64 -2.65
CA THR A 109 6.42 -13.59 -1.92
C THR A 109 5.57 -12.94 -0.85
N ALA A 110 4.26 -12.75 -1.07
CA ALA A 110 3.34 -12.23 -0.07
C ALA A 110 3.23 -13.15 1.16
N ARG A 111 3.18 -14.48 0.94
CA ARG A 111 3.20 -15.46 2.05
C ARG A 111 4.50 -15.41 2.85
N LEU A 112 5.63 -15.29 2.17
CA LEU A 112 6.94 -15.15 2.82
C LEU A 112 7.03 -13.84 3.59
N GLY A 113 6.57 -12.73 3.00
CA GLY A 113 6.50 -11.42 3.65
C GLY A 113 5.62 -11.43 4.90
N ALA A 114 4.43 -12.03 4.82
CA ALA A 114 3.54 -12.17 5.97
C ALA A 114 4.21 -12.95 7.12
N LYS A 115 4.83 -14.09 6.82
CA LYS A 115 5.58 -14.87 7.83
C LYS A 115 6.73 -14.07 8.45
N ALA A 116 7.46 -13.30 7.65
CA ALA A 116 8.56 -12.44 8.12
C ALA A 116 8.07 -11.37 9.10
N VAL A 117 6.94 -10.71 8.80
CA VAL A 117 6.33 -9.70 9.69
C VAL A 117 6.04 -10.23 11.09
N TYR A 118 5.64 -11.50 11.21
CA TYR A 118 5.37 -12.11 12.51
C TYR A 118 6.63 -12.59 13.24
N LYS A 119 7.70 -12.94 12.52
CA LYS A 119 8.97 -13.42 13.11
C LYS A 119 9.89 -12.29 13.53
N ILE A 120 9.88 -11.16 12.85
CA ILE A 120 10.77 -10.02 13.11
C ILE A 120 10.25 -9.23 14.32
N ASP A 121 11.17 -8.76 15.17
CA ASP A 121 10.84 -7.87 16.29
C ASP A 121 10.14 -6.61 15.78
N LYS A 122 9.12 -6.14 16.52
CA LYS A 122 8.32 -4.96 16.16
C LYS A 122 9.18 -3.71 15.99
N LYS A 123 10.25 -3.57 16.79
CA LYS A 123 11.20 -2.44 16.71
C LYS A 123 11.96 -2.46 15.39
N ILE A 124 12.48 -3.62 15.04
CA ILE A 124 13.23 -3.81 13.80
C ILE A 124 12.30 -3.60 12.61
N LEU A 125 11.10 -4.16 12.65
CA LEU A 125 10.09 -3.99 11.61
C LEU A 125 9.72 -2.51 11.37
N SER A 126 9.54 -1.75 12.45
CA SER A 126 9.25 -0.31 12.38
C SER A 126 10.43 0.47 11.77
N LYS A 127 11.67 0.12 12.12
CA LYS A 127 12.89 0.72 11.54
C LYS A 127 13.01 0.42 10.05
N ILE A 128 12.85 -0.84 9.65
CA ILE A 128 12.91 -1.26 8.24
C ILE A 128 11.88 -0.48 7.42
N PHE A 129 10.63 -0.40 7.90
CA PHE A 129 9.57 0.31 7.20
C PHE A 129 9.86 1.81 7.10
N GLY A 130 10.31 2.43 8.19
CA GLY A 130 10.69 3.85 8.20
C GLY A 130 11.84 4.16 7.25
N THR A 131 12.88 3.33 7.25
CA THR A 131 14.04 3.48 6.33
C THR A 131 13.61 3.34 4.87
N PHE A 132 12.75 2.36 4.58
CA PHE A 132 12.19 2.18 3.23
C PHE A 132 11.46 3.44 2.74
N LEU A 133 10.60 4.03 3.58
CA LEU A 133 9.89 5.26 3.23
C LEU A 133 10.83 6.45 2.99
N ILE A 134 11.89 6.56 3.78
CA ILE A 134 12.91 7.61 3.60
C ILE A 134 13.64 7.44 2.26
N ILE A 135 14.06 6.22 1.93
CA ILE A 135 14.74 5.92 0.67
C ILE A 135 13.86 6.26 -0.53
N VAL A 136 12.60 5.83 -0.51
CA VAL A 136 11.64 6.12 -1.59
C VAL A 136 11.41 7.63 -1.72
N SER A 137 11.23 8.33 -0.60
CA SER A 137 11.03 9.78 -0.59
C SER A 137 12.24 10.54 -1.13
N LEU A 138 13.46 10.16 -0.73
CA LEU A 138 14.70 10.76 -1.23
C LEU A 138 14.87 10.54 -2.73
N ARG A 139 14.62 9.32 -3.21
CA ARG A 139 14.68 9.01 -4.64
C ARG A 139 13.72 9.87 -5.44
N SER A 140 12.45 9.95 -5.02
CA SER A 140 11.45 10.79 -5.68
C SER A 140 11.82 12.26 -5.67
N PHE A 141 12.44 12.74 -4.59
CA PHE A 141 12.90 14.12 -4.48
C PHE A 141 14.08 14.42 -5.44
N ILE A 142 15.05 13.49 -5.53
CA ILE A 142 16.18 13.61 -6.46
C ILE A 142 15.68 13.60 -7.91
N GLU A 143 14.76 12.71 -8.24
CA GLU A 143 14.17 12.61 -9.57
C GLU A 143 13.43 13.90 -9.96
N TYR A 144 12.68 14.48 -9.03
CA TYR A 144 12.04 15.78 -9.22
C TYR A 144 13.03 16.91 -9.51
N LEU A 145 14.15 16.95 -8.79
CA LEU A 145 15.21 17.95 -9.01
C LEU A 145 15.97 17.74 -10.33
N SER A 146 16.01 16.52 -10.84
CA SER A 146 16.70 16.18 -12.09
C SER A 146 15.88 16.52 -13.35
N ILE A 147 14.56 16.71 -13.20
CA ILE A 147 13.64 17.03 -14.30
C ILE A 147 13.48 18.56 -14.49
N ASN A 148 13.82 19.34 -13.46
CA ASN A 148 13.83 20.82 -13.51
C ASN A 148 15.24 21.36 -13.66
#